data_9a39cc07ac7148e4779a779e936879b0
#
_entry.id   9a39cc07ac7148e4779a779e936879b0
#
_cell.length_a   1.000
_cell.length_b   1.000
_cell.length_c   1.000
_cell.angle_alpha   90.00
_cell.angle_beta   90.00
_cell.angle_gamma   90.00
#
_symmetry.space_group_name_H-M   'P 1'
#
loop_
_entity.id
_entity.type
_entity.pdbx_description
1 polymer ?
#
loop_
_entity_poly.entity_id
_entity_poly.type
_entity_poly.pdbx_seq_one_letter_code
_entity_poly.pdbx_strand_id
1 'polypeptide(L)'
;MTTARNWKARDIAEAFFPVELRPLFMPTAVGLETYQQLQRHFAVVDVERQHPFAVVTDDYELVTNETAYDMASEVMNRVFHTTKIDDMVCLNITMPKTRSFCHIDLVHKAADFSPWEKDRWTAFLRISNSYNRTRLLRFELGFCRWICLNGLIFGSKSIEFSYAHTRRDMDRVDRFVENIGDIRKLEATLTERLYHLKRYHVPKEEMLPLLCRAFDIKATKDVVDKQRRVDELLALRKQAKSLTQAYFDEMGAHGYAALNVLTDFASRPVGVIAPEASMHGLQQKAGNWMDEFISAIKHPDFSFDSYLADYRQTAAVIESL
;
A
#
# COMPACT_ATOMS: atom_id res chain seq x y z
N MET A 1 -10.00 -2.01 -25.96
CA MET A 1 -10.24 -0.71 -25.31
C MET A 1 -10.36 -0.99 -23.83
N THR A 2 -9.25 -0.83 -23.09
CA THR A 2 -9.31 -0.82 -21.63
C THR A 2 -10.24 0.30 -21.27
N THR A 3 -11.34 -0.01 -20.65
CA THR A 3 -12.16 0.98 -19.98
C THR A 3 -11.23 1.67 -18.97
N ALA A 4 -10.73 2.85 -19.36
CA ALA A 4 -10.16 3.77 -18.39
C ALA A 4 -11.20 3.83 -17.28
N ARG A 5 -10.91 3.16 -16.16
CA ARG A 5 -11.81 3.24 -15.01
C ARG A 5 -11.80 4.71 -14.64
N ASN A 6 -12.94 5.37 -14.79
CA ASN A 6 -13.11 6.74 -14.33
C ASN A 6 -12.80 6.77 -12.83
N TRP A 7 -11.52 6.93 -12.50
CA TRP A 7 -11.17 7.20 -11.13
C TRP A 7 -11.65 8.61 -10.79
N LYS A 8 -12.25 8.72 -9.65
CA LYS A 8 -12.69 10.00 -9.11
C LYS A 8 -11.79 10.29 -7.92
N ALA A 9 -11.23 11.49 -7.88
CA ALA A 9 -10.53 11.96 -6.69
C ALA A 9 -11.46 11.79 -5.48
N ARG A 10 -10.90 11.25 -4.38
CA ARG A 10 -11.61 11.13 -3.12
C ARG A 10 -11.60 12.49 -2.44
N ASP A 11 -12.67 12.76 -1.72
CA ASP A 11 -12.69 13.91 -0.82
C ASP A 11 -11.81 13.59 0.40
N ILE A 12 -10.72 14.32 0.57
CA ILE A 12 -9.80 14.12 1.69
C ILE A 12 -10.48 14.32 3.04
N ALA A 13 -11.54 15.14 3.10
CA ALA A 13 -12.31 15.35 4.32
C ALA A 13 -12.93 14.05 4.88
N GLU A 14 -13.10 13.02 4.04
CA GLU A 14 -13.55 11.70 4.51
C GLU A 14 -12.60 11.07 5.54
N ALA A 15 -11.31 11.43 5.52
CA ALA A 15 -10.31 10.94 6.46
C ALA A 15 -10.22 11.79 7.74
N PHE A 16 -10.83 12.98 7.76
CA PHE A 16 -10.72 13.92 8.84
C PHE A 16 -11.90 13.77 9.79
N PHE A 17 -11.60 13.55 11.03
CA PHE A 17 -12.57 13.52 12.13
C PHE A 17 -11.87 13.92 13.43
N PRO A 18 -12.58 14.54 14.38
CA PRO A 18 -11.96 15.03 15.59
C PRO A 18 -11.52 13.89 16.51
N VAL A 19 -10.23 13.92 16.87
CA VAL A 19 -9.61 13.01 17.84
C VAL A 19 -8.92 13.84 18.90
N GLU A 20 -9.08 13.49 20.14
CA GLU A 20 -8.48 14.21 21.28
C GLU A 20 -7.91 13.28 22.34
N LEU A 21 -7.05 13.84 23.19
CA LEU A 21 -6.57 13.19 24.41
C LEU A 21 -7.48 13.58 25.56
N ARG A 22 -8.08 12.59 26.22
CA ARG A 22 -8.90 12.76 27.42
C ARG A 22 -8.24 12.17 28.65
N PRO A 23 -8.26 12.88 29.80
CA PRO A 23 -7.75 12.32 31.04
C PRO A 23 -8.56 11.08 31.45
N LEU A 24 -7.87 10.12 32.03
CA LEU A 24 -8.47 8.91 32.58
C LEU A 24 -8.73 9.06 34.07
N PHE A 25 -9.84 8.50 34.53
CA PHE A 25 -10.22 8.47 35.92
C PHE A 25 -10.48 7.03 36.35
N MET A 26 -10.11 6.71 37.59
CA MET A 26 -10.43 5.44 38.23
C MET A 26 -11.21 5.66 39.52
N PRO A 27 -12.12 4.75 39.89
CA PRO A 27 -12.79 4.83 41.18
C PRO A 27 -11.78 4.64 42.33
N THR A 28 -11.92 5.44 43.39
CA THR A 28 -10.91 5.51 44.45
C THR A 28 -11.10 4.49 45.57
N ALA A 29 -12.25 3.88 45.76
CA ALA A 29 -12.56 2.79 46.68
C ALA A 29 -14.03 2.37 46.67
N VAL A 30 -14.37 1.45 47.50
CA VAL A 30 -15.66 0.81 47.71
C VAL A 30 -16.78 1.84 47.89
N GLY A 31 -17.48 2.17 46.79
CA GLY A 31 -18.57 3.13 46.78
C GLY A 31 -18.44 4.17 45.69
N LEU A 32 -18.18 3.75 44.51
CA LEU A 32 -18.30 4.34 43.13
C LEU A 32 -18.55 5.84 42.91
N GLU A 33 -18.62 6.68 43.96
CA GLU A 33 -18.97 8.09 43.84
C GLU A 33 -17.77 9.03 43.74
N THR A 34 -16.56 8.55 44.05
CA THR A 34 -15.33 9.35 43.97
C THR A 34 -14.35 8.78 42.94
N TYR A 35 -13.89 9.64 42.03
CA TYR A 35 -12.96 9.29 40.99
C TYR A 35 -11.67 10.07 41.19
N GLN A 36 -10.54 9.38 40.98
CA GLN A 36 -9.23 9.99 40.94
C GLN A 36 -8.69 9.95 39.51
N GLN A 37 -8.14 11.05 39.03
CA GLN A 37 -7.49 11.13 37.76
C GLN A 37 -6.19 10.28 37.78
N LEU A 38 -6.03 9.43 36.79
CA LEU A 38 -4.78 8.73 36.55
C LEU A 38 -3.76 9.73 36.03
N GLN A 39 -2.76 10.02 36.87
CA GLN A 39 -1.66 10.89 36.49
C GLN A 39 -0.93 10.33 35.26
N ARG A 40 -0.58 11.22 34.31
CA ARG A 40 0.20 10.88 33.13
C ARG A 40 -0.43 9.87 32.14
N HIS A 41 -1.71 9.55 32.28
CA HIS A 41 -2.41 8.65 31.37
C HIS A 41 -3.63 9.33 30.74
N PHE A 42 -3.75 9.12 29.41
CA PHE A 42 -4.81 9.71 28.62
C PHE A 42 -5.40 8.66 27.69
N ALA A 43 -6.69 8.79 27.39
CA ALA A 43 -7.34 8.05 26.31
C ALA A 43 -7.26 8.85 25.00
N VAL A 44 -6.88 8.20 23.91
CA VAL A 44 -7.07 8.72 22.56
C VAL A 44 -8.50 8.43 22.14
N VAL A 45 -9.32 9.45 21.88
CA VAL A 45 -10.78 9.30 21.71
C VAL A 45 -11.26 9.89 20.40
N ASP A 46 -12.03 9.10 19.61
CA ASP A 46 -12.89 9.61 18.52
C ASP A 46 -14.02 10.43 19.17
N VAL A 47 -13.99 11.75 18.94
CA VAL A 47 -14.94 12.67 19.58
C VAL A 47 -16.36 12.48 19.07
N GLU A 48 -16.54 12.18 17.79
CA GLU A 48 -17.86 11.97 17.18
C GLU A 48 -18.54 10.71 17.71
N ARG A 49 -17.75 9.63 17.85
CA ARG A 49 -18.28 8.32 18.26
C ARG A 49 -18.16 8.03 19.75
N GLN A 50 -17.50 8.91 20.49
CA GLN A 50 -17.19 8.71 21.91
C GLN A 50 -16.46 7.36 22.15
N HIS A 51 -15.60 6.97 21.22
CA HIS A 51 -14.92 5.67 21.22
C HIS A 51 -13.44 5.83 21.53
N PRO A 52 -12.92 5.17 22.58
CA PRO A 52 -11.50 5.19 22.91
C PRO A 52 -10.73 4.23 21.97
N PHE A 53 -9.65 4.71 21.36
CA PHE A 53 -8.76 3.93 20.52
C PHE A 53 -7.63 3.27 21.33
N ALA A 54 -7.05 4.00 22.27
CA ALA A 54 -5.90 3.56 23.07
C ALA A 54 -5.78 4.35 24.36
N VAL A 55 -4.99 3.81 25.28
CA VAL A 55 -4.46 4.53 26.44
C VAL A 55 -2.99 4.82 26.18
N VAL A 56 -2.58 6.06 26.43
CA VAL A 56 -1.24 6.59 26.17
C VAL A 56 -0.72 7.36 27.39
N THR A 57 0.55 7.65 27.39
CA THR A 57 1.21 8.46 28.42
C THR A 57 1.34 9.93 27.99
N ASP A 58 1.79 10.79 28.87
CA ASP A 58 1.94 12.23 28.65
C ASP A 58 3.05 12.61 27.66
N ASP A 59 3.92 11.68 27.29
CA ASP A 59 4.92 11.83 26.24
C ASP A 59 4.39 11.46 24.83
N TYR A 60 3.14 10.95 24.74
CA TYR A 60 2.50 10.68 23.46
C TYR A 60 2.09 11.98 22.77
N GLU A 61 2.47 12.10 21.51
CA GLU A 61 2.03 13.18 20.64
C GLU A 61 0.90 12.69 19.72
N LEU A 62 -0.25 13.31 19.87
CA LEU A 62 -1.38 13.02 19.01
C LEU A 62 -1.18 13.70 17.65
N VAL A 63 -1.01 12.89 16.61
CA VAL A 63 -1.02 13.36 15.22
C VAL A 63 -2.34 12.95 14.60
N THR A 64 -3.17 13.94 14.24
CA THR A 64 -4.41 13.68 13.52
C THR A 64 -4.15 13.35 12.05
N ASN A 65 -5.14 12.76 11.36
CA ASN A 65 -5.02 12.52 9.92
C ASN A 65 -4.88 13.84 9.13
N GLU A 66 -5.50 14.91 9.59
CA GLU A 66 -5.38 16.26 9.02
C GLU A 66 -3.95 16.80 9.17
N THR A 67 -3.39 16.74 10.39
CA THR A 67 -1.99 17.13 10.64
C THR A 67 -1.03 16.30 9.77
N ALA A 68 -1.26 14.99 9.66
CA ALA A 68 -0.44 14.12 8.81
C ALA A 68 -0.56 14.47 7.32
N TYR A 69 -1.74 14.89 6.86
CA TYR A 69 -1.97 15.39 5.51
C TYR A 69 -1.21 16.70 5.25
N ASP A 70 -1.22 17.63 6.18
CA ASP A 70 -0.50 18.90 6.06
C ASP A 70 1.01 18.67 5.95
N MET A 71 1.56 17.79 6.80
CA MET A 71 2.96 17.37 6.73
C MET A 71 3.29 16.72 5.36
N ALA A 72 2.44 15.84 4.85
CA ALA A 72 2.62 15.20 3.57
C ALA A 72 2.55 16.21 2.40
N SER A 73 1.64 17.16 2.48
CA SER A 73 1.51 18.23 1.49
C SER A 73 2.76 19.11 1.44
N GLU A 74 3.32 19.43 2.59
CA GLU A 74 4.59 20.15 2.68
C GLU A 74 5.74 19.36 2.03
N VAL A 75 5.85 18.04 2.33
CA VAL A 75 6.85 17.17 1.72
C VAL A 75 6.72 17.18 0.20
N MET A 76 5.52 16.94 -0.34
CA MET A 76 5.29 16.90 -1.78
C MET A 76 5.58 18.25 -2.44
N ASN A 77 5.17 19.35 -1.82
CA ASN A 77 5.45 20.69 -2.34
C ASN A 77 6.96 20.98 -2.40
N ARG A 78 7.73 20.57 -1.40
CA ARG A 78 9.19 20.71 -1.41
C ARG A 78 9.84 19.83 -2.48
N VAL A 79 9.41 18.57 -2.62
CA VAL A 79 9.94 17.62 -3.61
C VAL A 79 9.69 18.10 -5.04
N PHE A 80 8.51 18.65 -5.32
CA PHE A 80 8.14 19.16 -6.65
C PHE A 80 8.35 20.65 -6.84
N HIS A 81 9.03 21.31 -5.88
CA HIS A 81 9.34 22.74 -5.93
C HIS A 81 8.12 23.63 -6.23
N THR A 82 7.00 23.33 -5.59
CA THR A 82 5.74 24.06 -5.76
C THR A 82 5.21 24.53 -4.40
N THR A 83 4.38 25.55 -4.40
CA THR A 83 3.65 26.03 -3.20
C THR A 83 2.14 25.86 -3.32
N LYS A 84 1.68 25.22 -4.41
CA LYS A 84 0.25 25.08 -4.70
C LYS A 84 -0.30 23.83 -4.03
N ILE A 85 -0.89 23.98 -2.87
CA ILE A 85 -1.59 22.91 -2.15
C ILE A 85 -2.76 22.34 -2.99
N ASP A 86 -3.41 23.16 -3.81
CA ASP A 86 -4.50 22.74 -4.71
C ASP A 86 -4.06 21.74 -5.80
N ASP A 87 -2.76 21.54 -5.98
CA ASP A 87 -2.25 20.54 -6.91
C ASP A 87 -2.18 19.13 -6.31
N MET A 88 -2.49 18.98 -5.02
CA MET A 88 -2.61 17.67 -4.37
C MET A 88 -3.95 17.02 -4.70
N VAL A 89 -3.91 15.73 -5.00
CA VAL A 89 -5.09 14.92 -5.30
C VAL A 89 -5.08 13.67 -4.42
N CYS A 90 -6.16 13.47 -3.69
CA CYS A 90 -6.34 12.22 -2.93
C CYS A 90 -6.85 11.12 -3.88
N LEU A 91 -6.04 10.07 -4.05
CA LEU A 91 -6.37 8.92 -4.89
C LEU A 91 -7.22 7.90 -4.14
N ASN A 92 -6.86 7.65 -2.88
CA ASN A 92 -7.48 6.60 -2.10
C ASN A 92 -7.41 6.92 -0.61
N ILE A 93 -8.44 6.47 0.11
CA ILE A 93 -8.51 6.46 1.57
C ILE A 93 -8.91 5.04 1.98
N THR A 94 -8.07 4.39 2.76
CA THR A 94 -8.34 3.07 3.34
C THR A 94 -8.40 3.22 4.85
N MET A 95 -9.59 3.05 5.41
CA MET A 95 -9.85 3.18 6.83
C MET A 95 -10.85 2.10 7.26
N PRO A 96 -10.59 1.33 8.34
CA PRO A 96 -11.56 0.37 8.85
C PRO A 96 -12.79 1.07 9.43
N LYS A 97 -13.88 0.33 9.60
CA LYS A 97 -15.08 0.86 10.25
C LYS A 97 -14.83 1.41 11.65
N THR A 98 -13.83 0.89 12.35
CA THR A 98 -13.39 1.36 13.67
C THR A 98 -12.64 2.69 13.64
N ARG A 99 -12.23 3.18 12.48
CA ARG A 99 -11.37 4.37 12.30
C ARG A 99 -10.02 4.30 13.05
N SER A 100 -9.62 3.14 13.51
CA SER A 100 -8.42 2.99 14.36
C SER A 100 -7.10 3.25 13.65
N PHE A 101 -7.08 3.16 12.33
CA PHE A 101 -5.96 3.56 11.47
C PHE A 101 -6.48 4.09 10.13
N CYS A 102 -5.62 4.79 9.40
CA CYS A 102 -5.91 5.31 8.07
C CYS A 102 -4.68 5.22 7.16
N HIS A 103 -4.92 4.86 5.90
CA HIS A 103 -3.97 5.05 4.80
C HIS A 103 -4.57 6.05 3.81
N ILE A 104 -3.79 7.05 3.43
CA ILE A 104 -4.18 8.08 2.48
C ILE A 104 -3.14 8.11 1.37
N ASP A 105 -3.55 7.94 0.13
CA ASP A 105 -2.68 8.02 -1.04
C ASP A 105 -2.87 9.37 -1.73
N LEU A 106 -1.82 10.16 -1.79
CA LEU A 106 -1.80 11.49 -2.39
C LEU A 106 -0.90 11.51 -3.61
N VAL A 107 -1.33 12.17 -4.68
CA VAL A 107 -0.47 12.51 -5.82
C VAL A 107 -0.42 14.01 -6.01
N HIS A 108 0.66 14.48 -6.62
CA HIS A 108 0.79 15.85 -7.07
C HIS A 108 0.61 15.93 -8.59
N LYS A 109 -0.20 16.87 -9.08
CA LYS A 109 -0.50 17.00 -10.52
C LYS A 109 0.73 17.19 -11.40
N ALA A 110 1.81 17.79 -10.84
CA ALA A 110 3.08 17.97 -11.54
C ALA A 110 4.01 16.72 -11.51
N ALA A 111 3.59 15.65 -10.84
CA ALA A 111 4.42 14.46 -10.60
C ALA A 111 4.30 13.40 -11.69
N ASP A 112 3.68 13.70 -12.84
CA ASP A 112 3.52 12.69 -13.88
C ASP A 112 4.73 12.60 -14.82
N PHE A 113 5.01 11.38 -15.25
CA PHE A 113 6.02 11.05 -16.24
C PHE A 113 5.53 9.90 -17.13
N SER A 114 6.18 9.72 -18.27
CA SER A 114 5.84 8.65 -19.22
C SER A 114 7.09 7.87 -19.57
N PRO A 115 7.19 6.59 -19.15
CA PRO A 115 8.30 5.73 -19.57
C PRO A 115 8.37 5.60 -21.10
N TRP A 116 7.21 5.56 -21.76
CA TRP A 116 7.03 5.57 -23.22
C TRP A 116 5.68 6.17 -23.60
N GLU A 117 5.49 6.40 -24.91
CA GLU A 117 4.28 7.05 -25.44
C GLU A 117 3.00 6.34 -24.95
N LYS A 118 2.04 7.15 -24.50
CA LYS A 118 0.70 6.74 -24.01
C LYS A 118 0.67 5.97 -22.69
N ASP A 119 1.80 5.84 -22.02
CA ASP A 119 1.85 5.16 -20.71
C ASP A 119 2.26 6.15 -19.62
N ARG A 120 1.29 6.67 -18.90
CA ARG A 120 1.49 7.70 -17.89
C ARG A 120 1.58 7.09 -16.50
N TRP A 121 2.59 7.48 -15.77
CA TRP A 121 2.84 7.15 -14.37
C TRP A 121 2.90 8.42 -13.54
N THR A 122 2.65 8.29 -12.26
CA THR A 122 2.81 9.37 -11.30
C THR A 122 3.41 8.86 -10.00
N ALA A 123 4.24 9.69 -9.37
CA ALA A 123 4.64 9.45 -7.99
C ALA A 123 3.44 9.70 -7.06
N PHE A 124 3.26 8.84 -6.06
CA PHE A 124 2.31 9.06 -4.98
C PHE A 124 2.99 8.96 -3.62
N LEU A 125 2.46 9.69 -2.66
CA LEU A 125 2.88 9.60 -1.26
C LEU A 125 1.76 8.95 -0.46
N ARG A 126 2.06 7.83 0.19
CA ARG A 126 1.16 7.19 1.15
C ARG A 126 1.44 7.70 2.54
N ILE A 127 0.40 8.20 3.19
CA ILE A 127 0.37 8.47 4.62
C ILE A 127 -0.26 7.25 5.30
N SER A 128 0.40 6.74 6.33
CA SER A 128 -0.18 5.72 7.22
C SER A 128 -0.17 6.26 8.65
N ASN A 129 -1.33 6.36 9.25
CA ASN A 129 -1.48 6.86 10.63
C ASN A 129 -2.36 5.92 11.45
N SER A 130 -2.14 5.81 12.76
CA SER A 130 -3.00 5.03 13.64
C SER A 130 -3.19 5.68 15.00
N TYR A 131 -4.42 5.59 15.51
CA TYR A 131 -4.80 6.08 16.83
C TYR A 131 -4.74 5.01 17.92
N ASN A 132 -4.64 3.74 17.53
CA ASN A 132 -4.61 2.59 18.44
C ASN A 132 -3.19 2.05 18.71
N ARG A 133 -2.15 2.82 18.37
CA ARG A 133 -0.73 2.48 18.55
C ARG A 133 -0.25 1.24 17.79
N THR A 134 -1.03 0.71 16.86
CA THR A 134 -0.61 -0.47 16.09
C THR A 134 0.37 -0.14 14.98
N ARG A 135 0.51 1.14 14.63
CA ARG A 135 1.38 1.62 13.54
C ARG A 135 2.02 2.95 13.91
N LEU A 136 3.21 3.18 13.39
CA LEU A 136 3.83 4.50 13.38
C LEU A 136 3.13 5.42 12.37
N LEU A 137 3.24 6.72 12.54
CA LEU A 137 3.02 7.65 11.44
C LEU A 137 4.09 7.39 10.40
N ARG A 138 3.68 7.13 9.16
CA ARG A 138 4.59 6.72 8.09
C ARG A 138 4.24 7.44 6.81
N PHE A 139 5.26 7.89 6.11
CA PHE A 139 5.19 8.43 4.77
C PHE A 139 6.00 7.53 3.84
N GLU A 140 5.40 7.07 2.75
CA GLU A 140 6.03 6.15 1.81
C GLU A 140 5.82 6.66 0.39
N LEU A 141 6.91 6.86 -0.32
CA LEU A 141 6.87 7.21 -1.73
C LEU A 141 6.70 5.94 -2.58
N GLY A 142 5.74 5.98 -3.46
CA GLY A 142 5.49 4.93 -4.45
C GLY A 142 5.24 5.53 -5.83
N PHE A 143 4.91 4.66 -6.78
CA PHE A 143 4.50 5.07 -8.11
C PHE A 143 3.23 4.34 -8.52
N CYS A 144 2.36 4.99 -9.26
CA CYS A 144 1.18 4.35 -9.82
C CYS A 144 1.01 4.70 -11.29
N ARG A 145 0.42 3.76 -12.03
CA ARG A 145 0.06 3.96 -13.41
C ARG A 145 -1.29 4.67 -13.49
N TRP A 146 -1.38 5.80 -14.21
CA TRP A 146 -2.59 6.63 -14.26
C TRP A 146 -3.85 5.91 -14.75
N ILE A 147 -3.72 4.97 -15.69
CA ILE A 147 -4.86 4.29 -16.31
C ILE A 147 -5.62 3.41 -15.32
N CYS A 148 -4.94 2.77 -14.39
CA CYS A 148 -5.53 1.79 -13.47
C CYS A 148 -5.36 2.14 -11.99
N LEU A 149 -4.57 3.17 -11.67
CA LEU A 149 -4.18 3.55 -10.30
C LEU A 149 -3.64 2.38 -9.46
N ASN A 150 -3.02 1.42 -10.12
CA ASN A 150 -2.37 0.32 -9.46
C ASN A 150 -1.09 0.82 -8.82
N GLY A 151 -1.10 0.93 -7.51
CA GLY A 151 0.04 1.41 -6.73
C GLY A 151 1.15 0.37 -6.64
N LEU A 152 2.37 0.81 -6.83
CA LEU A 152 3.61 0.07 -6.64
C LEU A 152 4.44 0.79 -5.58
N ILE A 153 4.69 0.14 -4.46
CA ILE A 153 5.60 0.66 -3.44
C ILE A 153 6.93 -0.09 -3.62
N PHE A 154 8.01 0.66 -3.75
CA PHE A 154 9.33 0.04 -3.85
C PHE A 154 9.64 -0.73 -2.57
N GLY A 155 10.02 -2.01 -2.72
CA GLY A 155 10.26 -2.90 -1.61
C GLY A 155 11.48 -2.55 -0.75
N SER A 156 12.62 -3.16 -1.01
CA SER A 156 13.81 -3.09 -0.15
C SER A 156 14.52 -1.73 -0.07
N LYS A 157 14.09 -0.76 -0.88
CA LYS A 157 14.58 0.63 -0.91
C LYS A 157 13.41 1.62 -0.96
N SER A 158 12.30 1.29 -0.29
CA SER A 158 11.21 2.25 -0.16
C SER A 158 11.76 3.50 0.50
N ILE A 159 11.52 4.64 -0.13
CA ILE A 159 11.75 5.92 0.51
C ILE A 159 10.63 6.04 1.53
N GLU A 160 10.95 5.59 2.71
CA GLU A 160 10.04 5.53 3.84
C GLU A 160 10.57 6.44 4.93
N PHE A 161 9.68 7.20 5.50
CA PHE A 161 9.90 7.92 6.73
C PHE A 161 8.86 7.46 7.75
N SER A 162 9.30 7.01 8.91
CA SER A 162 8.42 6.63 10.01
C SER A 162 8.70 7.45 11.25
N TYR A 163 7.63 7.87 11.89
CA TYR A 163 7.62 8.75 13.04
C TYR A 163 6.90 8.06 14.20
N ALA A 164 7.58 7.95 15.33
CA ALA A 164 6.91 7.53 16.56
C ALA A 164 6.09 8.71 17.10
N HIS A 165 4.89 8.45 17.57
CA HIS A 165 4.01 9.45 18.21
C HIS A 165 4.60 9.92 19.56
N THR A 166 5.77 10.57 19.53
CA THR A 166 6.47 11.10 20.68
C THR A 166 7.07 12.47 20.37
N ARG A 167 7.10 13.37 21.34
CA ARG A 167 7.51 14.78 21.17
C ARG A 167 8.93 15.00 20.62
N ARG A 168 9.76 13.97 20.54
CA ARG A 168 11.18 14.10 20.17
C ARG A 168 11.47 14.12 18.67
N ASP A 169 10.48 13.92 17.81
CA ASP A 169 10.76 13.53 16.43
C ASP A 169 10.33 14.54 15.35
N MET A 170 9.86 15.76 15.70
CA MET A 170 9.38 16.77 14.72
C MET A 170 10.47 17.24 13.71
N ASP A 171 11.73 17.19 14.06
CA ASP A 171 12.85 17.64 13.20
C ASP A 171 13.16 16.67 12.02
N ARG A 172 12.35 15.63 11.84
CA ARG A 172 12.66 14.54 10.90
C ARG A 172 12.03 14.70 9.51
N VAL A 173 11.06 15.59 9.34
CA VAL A 173 10.44 15.83 8.03
C VAL A 173 11.48 16.37 7.04
N ASP A 174 12.38 17.22 7.48
CA ASP A 174 13.47 17.75 6.65
C ASP A 174 14.38 16.63 6.13
N ARG A 175 14.73 15.67 6.98
CA ARG A 175 15.53 14.49 6.59
C ARG A 175 14.81 13.61 5.57
N PHE A 176 13.48 13.53 5.62
CA PHE A 176 12.71 12.76 4.64
C PHE A 176 12.77 13.42 3.25
N VAL A 177 12.61 14.74 3.17
CA VAL A 177 12.77 15.49 1.92
C VAL A 177 14.18 15.33 1.36
N GLU A 178 15.21 15.39 2.21
CA GLU A 178 16.61 15.14 1.82
C GLU A 178 16.81 13.71 1.30
N ASN A 179 16.18 12.70 1.93
CA ASN A 179 16.28 11.29 1.54
C ASN A 179 15.56 10.95 0.24
N ILE A 180 14.48 11.64 -0.11
CA ILE A 180 13.83 11.50 -1.44
C ILE A 180 14.82 11.90 -2.52
N GLY A 181 15.68 12.87 -2.24
CA GLY A 181 16.70 13.32 -3.17
C GLY A 181 16.11 13.84 -4.48
N ASP A 182 16.70 13.40 -5.59
CA ASP A 182 16.23 13.79 -6.92
C ASP A 182 15.14 12.81 -7.39
N ILE A 183 13.88 13.23 -7.34
CA ILE A 183 12.72 12.44 -7.81
C ILE A 183 12.89 12.00 -9.28
N ARG A 184 13.60 12.79 -10.11
CA ARG A 184 13.88 12.45 -11.51
C ARG A 184 14.78 11.22 -11.66
N LYS A 185 15.69 11.00 -10.69
CA LYS A 185 16.50 9.76 -10.67
C LYS A 185 15.65 8.55 -10.35
N LEU A 186 14.67 8.68 -9.47
CA LEU A 186 13.73 7.61 -9.14
C LEU A 186 12.84 7.27 -10.34
N GLU A 187 12.30 8.28 -11.02
CA GLU A 187 11.53 8.12 -12.26
C GLU A 187 12.37 7.42 -13.35
N ALA A 188 13.62 7.84 -13.55
CA ALA A 188 14.54 7.23 -14.49
C ALA A 188 14.84 5.77 -14.14
N THR A 189 15.09 5.49 -12.85
CA THR A 189 15.34 4.12 -12.36
C THR A 189 14.11 3.23 -12.58
N LEU A 190 12.91 3.73 -12.28
CA LEU A 190 11.67 2.98 -12.54
C LEU A 190 11.51 2.75 -14.05
N THR A 191 11.71 3.77 -14.86
CA THR A 191 11.62 3.67 -16.32
C THR A 191 12.54 2.57 -16.86
N GLU A 192 13.81 2.52 -16.43
CA GLU A 192 14.76 1.48 -16.80
C GLU A 192 14.23 0.08 -16.42
N ARG A 193 13.73 -0.10 -15.21
CA ARG A 193 13.16 -1.37 -14.72
C ARG A 193 11.96 -1.81 -15.55
N LEU A 194 11.05 -0.88 -15.88
CA LEU A 194 9.90 -1.16 -16.73
C LEU A 194 10.32 -1.58 -18.14
N TYR A 195 11.38 -0.97 -18.70
CA TYR A 195 11.94 -1.40 -19.98
C TYR A 195 12.53 -2.81 -19.94
N HIS A 196 13.22 -3.18 -18.86
CA HIS A 196 13.71 -4.55 -18.68
C HIS A 196 12.56 -5.56 -18.67
N LEU A 197 11.51 -5.30 -17.90
CA LEU A 197 10.32 -6.15 -17.83
C LEU A 197 9.61 -6.26 -19.19
N LYS A 198 9.49 -5.15 -19.93
CA LYS A 198 8.80 -5.12 -21.22
C LYS A 198 9.50 -5.98 -22.29
N ARG A 199 10.81 -6.14 -22.21
CA ARG A 199 11.60 -6.95 -23.14
C ARG A 199 11.60 -8.43 -22.82
N TYR A 200 11.21 -8.83 -21.62
CA TYR A 200 11.26 -10.21 -21.19
C TYR A 200 9.92 -10.90 -21.38
N HIS A 201 9.90 -11.97 -22.20
CA HIS A 201 8.69 -12.76 -22.45
C HIS A 201 8.26 -13.52 -21.20
N VAL A 202 6.97 -13.42 -20.84
CA VAL A 202 6.34 -14.17 -19.75
C VAL A 202 5.15 -14.93 -20.32
N PRO A 203 5.18 -16.27 -20.35
CA PRO A 203 4.04 -17.06 -20.80
C PRO A 203 2.80 -16.88 -19.91
N LYS A 204 1.60 -16.92 -20.51
CA LYS A 204 0.33 -16.76 -19.76
C LYS A 204 0.14 -17.83 -18.70
N GLU A 205 0.56 -19.03 -18.96
CA GLU A 205 0.50 -20.20 -18.08
C GLU A 205 1.34 -20.05 -16.81
N GLU A 206 2.36 -19.20 -16.84
CA GLU A 206 3.21 -18.93 -15.68
C GLU A 206 2.61 -17.89 -14.72
N MET A 207 1.52 -17.22 -15.09
CA MET A 207 0.99 -16.12 -14.29
C MET A 207 0.39 -16.55 -12.95
N LEU A 208 -0.29 -17.68 -12.87
CA LEU A 208 -0.84 -18.16 -11.60
C LEU A 208 0.27 -18.56 -10.60
N PRO A 209 1.27 -19.38 -10.94
CA PRO A 209 2.39 -19.65 -10.05
C PRO A 209 3.22 -18.38 -9.75
N LEU A 210 3.38 -17.44 -10.70
CA LEU A 210 4.00 -16.14 -10.48
C LEU A 210 3.26 -15.31 -9.42
N LEU A 211 1.95 -15.24 -9.50
CA LEU A 211 1.13 -14.54 -8.53
C LEU A 211 1.23 -15.21 -7.15
N CYS A 212 1.20 -16.55 -7.10
CA CYS A 212 1.42 -17.29 -5.85
C CYS A 212 2.78 -16.97 -5.23
N ARG A 213 3.84 -16.91 -6.04
CA ARG A 213 5.19 -16.54 -5.60
C ARG A 213 5.25 -15.11 -5.09
N ALA A 214 4.77 -14.15 -5.87
CA ALA A 214 4.85 -12.73 -5.54
C ALA A 214 4.19 -12.41 -4.19
N PHE A 215 3.10 -13.10 -3.86
CA PHE A 215 2.33 -12.86 -2.64
C PHE A 215 2.49 -13.94 -1.55
N ASP A 216 3.36 -14.92 -1.78
CA ASP A 216 3.59 -16.07 -0.90
C ASP A 216 2.28 -16.82 -0.56
N ILE A 217 1.47 -17.07 -1.60
CA ILE A 217 0.23 -17.82 -1.45
C ILE A 217 0.56 -19.31 -1.57
N LYS A 218 0.17 -20.08 -0.54
CA LYS A 218 0.38 -21.53 -0.50
C LYS A 218 -0.97 -22.25 -0.35
N ALA A 219 -1.12 -23.34 -1.09
CA ALA A 219 -2.24 -24.25 -1.00
C ALA A 219 -1.74 -25.70 -1.04
N THR A 220 -2.26 -26.53 -0.15
CA THR A 220 -1.99 -27.95 -0.06
C THR A 220 -3.26 -28.73 -0.40
N LYS A 221 -3.15 -30.01 -0.73
CA LYS A 221 -4.32 -30.84 -1.06
C LYS A 221 -5.34 -30.95 0.08
N ASP A 222 -4.89 -30.81 1.33
CA ASP A 222 -5.75 -30.84 2.54
C ASP A 222 -6.69 -29.61 2.66
N VAL A 223 -6.53 -28.63 1.77
CA VAL A 223 -7.40 -27.44 1.70
C VAL A 223 -8.83 -27.79 1.26
N VAL A 224 -9.00 -28.88 0.53
CA VAL A 224 -10.30 -29.33 -0.01
C VAL A 224 -11.36 -29.56 1.09
N ASP A 225 -10.93 -29.86 2.31
CA ASP A 225 -11.83 -30.10 3.44
C ASP A 225 -12.37 -28.81 4.10
N LYS A 226 -11.93 -27.63 3.64
CA LYS A 226 -12.31 -26.32 4.19
C LYS A 226 -13.01 -25.47 3.12
N GLN A 227 -14.33 -25.58 3.01
CA GLN A 227 -15.14 -24.90 1.99
C GLN A 227 -14.77 -23.41 1.82
N ARG A 228 -14.63 -22.68 2.92
CA ARG A 228 -14.24 -21.27 2.89
C ARG A 228 -12.91 -21.05 2.15
N ARG A 229 -11.91 -21.89 2.39
CA ARG A 229 -10.60 -21.77 1.73
C ARG A 229 -10.67 -22.13 0.26
N VAL A 230 -11.51 -23.09 -0.11
CA VAL A 230 -11.79 -23.43 -1.51
C VAL A 230 -12.39 -22.23 -2.24
N ASP A 231 -13.40 -21.58 -1.66
CA ASP A 231 -14.05 -20.41 -2.25
C ASP A 231 -13.06 -19.24 -2.45
N GLU A 232 -12.16 -19.04 -1.49
CA GLU A 232 -11.09 -18.04 -1.58
C GLU A 232 -10.13 -18.32 -2.75
N LEU A 233 -9.70 -19.59 -2.90
CA LEU A 233 -8.78 -19.99 -3.96
C LEU A 233 -9.45 -19.97 -5.34
N LEU A 234 -10.74 -20.33 -5.44
CA LEU A 234 -11.53 -20.18 -6.66
C LEU A 234 -11.66 -18.70 -7.08
N ALA A 235 -11.93 -17.82 -6.12
CA ALA A 235 -11.99 -16.38 -6.37
C ALA A 235 -10.64 -15.84 -6.85
N LEU A 236 -9.54 -16.27 -6.22
CA LEU A 236 -8.17 -15.93 -6.63
C LEU A 236 -7.89 -16.42 -8.07
N ARG A 237 -8.19 -17.67 -8.40
CA ARG A 237 -8.03 -18.22 -9.75
C ARG A 237 -8.79 -17.41 -10.79
N LYS A 238 -10.06 -17.09 -10.50
CA LYS A 238 -10.91 -16.29 -11.40
C LYS A 238 -10.33 -14.90 -11.62
N GLN A 239 -9.89 -14.23 -10.55
CA GLN A 239 -9.28 -12.90 -10.64
C GLN A 239 -7.96 -12.95 -11.41
N ALA A 240 -7.07 -13.90 -11.10
CA ALA A 240 -5.79 -14.06 -11.77
C ALA A 240 -5.98 -14.28 -13.29
N LYS A 241 -6.87 -15.19 -13.69
CA LYS A 241 -7.18 -15.44 -15.11
C LYS A 241 -7.75 -14.20 -15.80
N SER A 242 -8.68 -13.49 -15.17
CA SER A 242 -9.30 -12.27 -15.72
C SER A 242 -8.27 -11.15 -15.92
N LEU A 243 -7.41 -10.90 -14.93
CA LEU A 243 -6.38 -9.88 -15.00
C LEU A 243 -5.30 -10.25 -16.04
N THR A 244 -4.85 -11.51 -16.05
CA THR A 244 -3.87 -12.00 -17.03
C THR A 244 -4.40 -11.81 -18.45
N GLN A 245 -5.64 -12.23 -18.71
CA GLN A 245 -6.25 -12.06 -20.02
C GLN A 245 -6.30 -10.58 -20.44
N ALA A 246 -6.80 -9.71 -19.54
CA ALA A 246 -6.96 -8.29 -19.83
C ALA A 246 -5.61 -7.61 -20.15
N TYR A 247 -4.59 -7.80 -19.30
CA TYR A 247 -3.31 -7.12 -19.48
C TYR A 247 -2.46 -7.71 -20.60
N PHE A 248 -2.51 -9.03 -20.79
CA PHE A 248 -1.72 -9.67 -21.86
C PHE A 248 -2.32 -9.41 -23.24
N ASP A 249 -3.62 -9.31 -23.36
CA ASP A 249 -4.28 -8.93 -24.62
C ASP A 249 -4.02 -7.47 -24.98
N GLU A 250 -3.92 -6.59 -23.95
CA GLU A 250 -3.63 -5.16 -24.18
C GLU A 250 -2.16 -4.89 -24.48
N MET A 251 -1.24 -5.53 -23.78
CA MET A 251 0.18 -5.16 -23.75
C MET A 251 1.09 -6.18 -24.38
N GLY A 252 0.63 -7.44 -24.54
CA GLY A 252 1.47 -8.58 -24.93
C GLY A 252 1.99 -9.37 -23.73
N ALA A 253 2.52 -10.57 -24.02
CA ALA A 253 2.99 -11.54 -23.04
C ALA A 253 4.42 -11.21 -22.56
N HIS A 254 4.57 -10.29 -21.64
CA HIS A 254 5.87 -9.87 -21.13
C HIS A 254 5.82 -9.45 -19.65
N GLY A 255 6.98 -9.29 -19.01
CA GLY A 255 7.10 -8.99 -17.58
C GLY A 255 6.40 -7.70 -17.14
N TYR A 256 6.29 -6.70 -18.03
CA TYR A 256 5.54 -5.49 -17.72
C TYR A 256 4.02 -5.74 -17.63
N ALA A 257 3.46 -6.59 -18.48
CA ALA A 257 2.06 -7.02 -18.35
C ALA A 257 1.88 -7.83 -17.06
N ALA A 258 2.82 -8.72 -16.73
CA ALA A 258 2.81 -9.46 -15.48
C ALA A 258 2.85 -8.52 -14.25
N LEU A 259 3.69 -7.49 -14.26
CA LEU A 259 3.72 -6.46 -13.20
C LEU A 259 2.35 -5.79 -13.05
N ASN A 260 1.66 -5.45 -14.15
CA ASN A 260 0.34 -4.83 -14.09
C ASN A 260 -0.72 -5.79 -13.51
N VAL A 261 -0.65 -7.09 -13.80
CA VAL A 261 -1.49 -8.11 -13.15
C VAL A 261 -1.26 -8.12 -11.63
N LEU A 262 0.00 -8.15 -11.20
CA LEU A 262 0.34 -8.20 -9.77
C LEU A 262 -0.05 -6.92 -9.04
N THR A 263 0.20 -5.75 -9.62
CA THR A 263 -0.15 -4.47 -8.99
C THR A 263 -1.66 -4.23 -8.95
N ASP A 264 -2.41 -4.68 -9.97
CA ASP A 264 -3.88 -4.65 -9.94
C ASP A 264 -4.43 -5.57 -8.86
N PHE A 265 -3.92 -6.80 -8.79
CA PHE A 265 -4.27 -7.73 -7.71
C PHE A 265 -3.96 -7.15 -6.33
N ALA A 266 -2.77 -6.57 -6.14
CA ALA A 266 -2.36 -5.95 -4.87
C ALA A 266 -3.25 -4.77 -4.45
N SER A 267 -3.77 -4.02 -5.41
CA SER A 267 -4.63 -2.86 -5.16
C SER A 267 -6.10 -3.24 -4.94
N ARG A 268 -6.53 -4.40 -5.42
CA ARG A 268 -7.92 -4.90 -5.35
C ARG A 268 -7.96 -6.41 -5.10
N PRO A 269 -7.33 -6.88 -4.03
CA PRO A 269 -7.26 -8.31 -3.75
C PRO A 269 -8.65 -8.89 -3.45
N VAL A 270 -8.80 -10.20 -3.67
CA VAL A 270 -9.99 -10.91 -3.18
C VAL A 270 -10.01 -10.86 -1.65
N GLY A 271 -11.11 -10.35 -1.09
CA GLY A 271 -11.18 -9.80 0.27
C GLY A 271 -10.74 -10.68 1.43
N VAL A 272 -10.75 -12.02 1.24
CA VAL A 272 -10.37 -12.95 2.32
C VAL A 272 -8.88 -13.29 2.29
N ILE A 273 -8.24 -13.25 1.11
CA ILE A 273 -6.81 -13.50 0.97
C ILE A 273 -6.00 -12.31 1.44
N ALA A 274 -6.55 -11.11 1.21
CA ALA A 274 -5.90 -9.88 1.61
C ALA A 274 -6.95 -8.88 2.11
N PRO A 275 -7.18 -8.83 3.42
CA PRO A 275 -7.99 -7.79 4.04
C PRO A 275 -7.46 -6.39 3.66
N GLU A 276 -8.34 -5.40 3.61
CA GLU A 276 -7.98 -4.00 3.28
C GLU A 276 -6.74 -3.50 4.04
N ALA A 277 -6.61 -3.89 5.31
CA ALA A 277 -5.44 -3.59 6.14
C ALA A 277 -4.11 -4.16 5.60
N SER A 278 -4.16 -5.17 4.73
CA SER A 278 -2.99 -5.83 4.14
C SER A 278 -2.67 -5.33 2.73
N MET A 279 -3.49 -4.44 2.14
CA MET A 279 -3.29 -3.93 0.78
C MET A 279 -1.90 -3.28 0.62
N HIS A 280 -1.47 -2.51 1.61
CA HIS A 280 -0.12 -1.94 1.67
C HIS A 280 0.96 -3.01 1.54
N GLY A 281 0.90 -4.07 2.33
CA GLY A 281 1.86 -5.18 2.28
C GLY A 281 1.89 -5.89 0.93
N LEU A 282 0.73 -6.01 0.25
CA LEU A 282 0.67 -6.59 -1.10
C LEU A 282 1.30 -5.68 -2.14
N GLN A 283 1.07 -4.37 -2.08
CA GLN A 283 1.70 -3.41 -3.00
C GLN A 283 3.23 -3.38 -2.83
N GLN A 284 3.71 -3.50 -1.60
CA GLN A 284 5.14 -3.64 -1.31
C GLN A 284 5.69 -4.97 -1.83
N LYS A 285 4.96 -6.09 -1.68
CA LYS A 285 5.34 -7.38 -2.26
C LYS A 285 5.41 -7.34 -3.79
N ALA A 286 4.49 -6.64 -4.45
CA ALA A 286 4.54 -6.45 -5.89
C ALA A 286 5.80 -5.67 -6.33
N GLY A 287 6.19 -4.65 -5.56
CA GLY A 287 7.44 -3.91 -5.78
C GLY A 287 8.69 -4.77 -5.57
N ASN A 288 8.72 -5.56 -4.48
CA ASN A 288 9.81 -6.50 -4.22
C ASN A 288 9.94 -7.54 -5.34
N TRP A 289 8.79 -8.07 -5.81
CA TRP A 289 8.80 -9.00 -6.92
C TRP A 289 9.41 -8.40 -8.18
N MET A 290 9.11 -7.14 -8.49
CA MET A 290 9.70 -6.48 -9.66
C MET A 290 11.22 -6.50 -9.59
N ASP A 291 11.80 -6.12 -8.45
CA ASP A 291 13.26 -6.06 -8.26
C ASP A 291 13.88 -7.46 -8.28
N GLU A 292 13.26 -8.43 -7.61
CA GLU A 292 13.68 -9.82 -7.57
C GLU A 292 13.62 -10.46 -8.95
N PHE A 293 12.54 -10.28 -9.70
CA PHE A 293 12.36 -10.86 -11.02
C PHE A 293 13.34 -10.28 -12.03
N ILE A 294 13.57 -8.96 -12.02
CA ILE A 294 14.59 -8.33 -12.86
C ILE A 294 15.99 -8.87 -12.55
N SER A 295 16.29 -9.10 -11.28
CA SER A 295 17.56 -9.71 -10.89
C SER A 295 17.66 -11.15 -11.38
N ALA A 296 16.59 -11.94 -11.25
CA ALA A 296 16.54 -13.34 -11.64
C ALA A 296 16.72 -13.52 -13.15
N ILE A 297 16.00 -12.74 -13.98
CA ILE A 297 16.07 -12.86 -15.44
C ILE A 297 17.39 -12.38 -16.06
N LYS A 298 18.24 -11.69 -15.30
CA LYS A 298 19.61 -11.34 -15.70
C LYS A 298 20.58 -12.52 -15.57
N HIS A 299 20.18 -13.55 -14.82
CA HIS A 299 21.02 -14.73 -14.63
C HIS A 299 20.97 -15.61 -15.90
N PRO A 300 22.11 -16.06 -16.45
CA PRO A 300 22.13 -16.85 -17.70
C PRO A 300 21.37 -18.18 -17.59
N ASP A 301 21.30 -18.76 -16.39
CA ASP A 301 20.64 -20.05 -16.13
C ASP A 301 19.16 -19.86 -15.67
N PHE A 302 18.56 -18.69 -15.85
CA PHE A 302 17.18 -18.46 -15.45
C PHE A 302 16.22 -19.36 -16.24
N SER A 303 15.34 -20.04 -15.50
CA SER A 303 14.19 -20.75 -16.07
C SER A 303 12.97 -20.56 -15.17
N PHE A 304 11.78 -20.49 -15.75
CA PHE A 304 10.54 -20.44 -14.98
C PHE A 304 10.34 -21.70 -14.11
N ASP A 305 10.82 -22.86 -14.58
CA ASP A 305 10.73 -24.11 -13.81
C ASP A 305 11.48 -24.03 -12.49
N SER A 306 12.71 -23.54 -12.52
CA SER A 306 13.50 -23.31 -11.31
C SER A 306 12.95 -22.18 -10.46
N TYR A 307 12.61 -21.04 -11.09
CA TYR A 307 12.13 -19.85 -10.39
C TYR A 307 10.81 -20.06 -9.67
N LEU A 308 9.92 -20.90 -10.21
CA LEU A 308 8.57 -21.16 -9.70
C LEU A 308 8.39 -22.53 -9.04
N ALA A 309 9.48 -23.30 -8.85
CA ALA A 309 9.44 -24.69 -8.37
C ALA A 309 8.55 -24.87 -7.12
N ASP A 310 8.73 -24.01 -6.12
CA ASP A 310 8.01 -24.07 -4.83
C ASP A 310 6.52 -23.73 -4.94
N TYR A 311 6.08 -23.10 -6.02
CA TYR A 311 4.72 -22.61 -6.21
C TYR A 311 3.94 -23.34 -7.30
N ARG A 312 4.60 -24.22 -8.10
CA ARG A 312 3.93 -25.01 -9.14
C ARG A 312 2.90 -25.97 -8.55
N GLN A 313 3.22 -26.61 -7.43
CA GLN A 313 2.27 -27.49 -6.75
C GLN A 313 1.04 -26.70 -6.22
N THR A 314 1.27 -25.52 -5.66
CA THR A 314 0.20 -24.62 -5.23
C THR A 314 -0.71 -24.22 -6.40
N ALA A 315 -0.12 -23.81 -7.53
CA ALA A 315 -0.89 -23.45 -8.72
C ALA A 315 -1.68 -24.64 -9.26
N ALA A 316 -1.10 -25.85 -9.30
CA ALA A 316 -1.78 -27.07 -9.72
C ALA A 316 -2.98 -27.42 -8.81
N VAL A 317 -2.85 -27.26 -7.49
CA VAL A 317 -3.97 -27.43 -6.55
C VAL A 317 -5.08 -26.43 -6.86
N ILE A 318 -4.75 -25.14 -7.05
CA ILE A 318 -5.72 -24.08 -7.35
C ILE A 318 -6.41 -24.32 -8.70
N GLU A 319 -5.68 -24.83 -9.71
CA GLU A 319 -6.27 -25.13 -11.02
C GLU A 319 -7.19 -26.36 -10.98
N SER A 320 -6.95 -27.32 -10.08
CA SER A 320 -7.76 -28.52 -9.94
C SER A 320 -9.08 -28.31 -9.17
N LEU A 321 -9.22 -27.18 -8.46
CA LEU A 321 -10.48 -26.77 -7.82
C LEU A 321 -11.49 -26.31 -8.87
#